data_ad449b5c117b8f5fdef2e5f0f4b8a2b7
#
_entry.id   ad449b5c117b8f5fdef2e5f0f4b8a2b7
#
_cell.length_a   1.000
_cell.length_b   1.000
_cell.length_c   1.000
_cell.angle_alpha   90.00
_cell.angle_beta   90.00
_cell.angle_gamma   90.00
#
_symmetry.space_group_name_H-M   'P 1'
#
loop_
_entity.id
_entity.type
_entity.pdbx_description
1 polymer ?
#
loop_
_entity_poly.entity_id
_entity_poly.type
_entity_poly.pdbx_seq_one_letter_code
_entity_poly.pdbx_strand_id
1 'polypeptide(L)'
;IFSFKRKNKKDPTLYSVRLLPIGGFCAMAGENEEDATDLKLKKNQYMCNRSKWERFLILIAGVTNNIILALIILFFQGLIWGSTEQKSIVGNAPEGYPVSEAGIEVGDVVTKVNGYKVNTWDKLTIVLNLKHKEDTYTFTVKKQNGDIKEYKITPKTVKAEDGTETKVFGIGASSEVHKGFFNAIKYSFVKLGSIVSSMWLTLASLFTGKLSLNNLAGPVGMYSIVGETMKVGLVNVLYLTAYLSINLAVINALPFPAFDGGRVFFILIEWIRGKKIDQKVEGYIHMIGFALLMLLMLYITFQDILRLFK
;
A
#
# COMPACT_ATOMS: atom_id res chain seq x y z
N ILE A 1 -9.39 26.44 -14.89
CA ILE A 1 -8.04 25.89 -15.07
C ILE A 1 -7.08 27.06 -15.06
N PHE A 2 -6.22 27.12 -14.06
CA PHE A 2 -5.10 28.07 -14.05
C PHE A 2 -3.89 27.33 -14.59
N SER A 3 -3.35 27.79 -15.73
CA SER A 3 -2.14 27.22 -16.30
C SER A 3 -1.07 28.31 -16.45
N PHE A 4 0.18 27.98 -16.13
CA PHE A 4 1.30 28.87 -16.33
C PHE A 4 2.46 28.13 -16.99
N LYS A 5 3.12 28.81 -17.94
CA LYS A 5 4.36 28.35 -18.54
C LYS A 5 5.54 29.03 -17.84
N ARG A 6 6.55 28.24 -17.51
CA ARG A 6 7.82 28.79 -17.02
C ARG A 6 8.39 29.73 -18.09
N LYS A 7 8.86 30.92 -17.68
CA LYS A 7 9.39 31.96 -18.61
C LYS A 7 10.62 31.51 -19.44
N ASN A 8 11.16 30.33 -19.19
CA ASN A 8 12.32 29.84 -19.90
C ASN A 8 11.90 29.23 -21.24
N LYS A 9 12.26 29.90 -22.37
CA LYS A 9 11.96 29.45 -23.75
C LYS A 9 12.49 28.03 -24.08
N LYS A 10 13.43 27.50 -23.28
CA LYS A 10 14.01 26.16 -23.46
C LYS A 10 13.22 25.04 -22.73
N ASP A 11 12.30 25.41 -21.85
CA ASP A 11 11.48 24.47 -21.08
C ASP A 11 10.01 24.62 -21.51
N PRO A 12 9.50 23.74 -22.38
CA PRO A 12 8.13 23.80 -22.87
C PRO A 12 7.11 23.26 -21.82
N THR A 13 7.53 22.94 -20.61
CA THR A 13 6.66 22.35 -19.58
C THR A 13 5.52 23.30 -19.22
N LEU A 14 4.29 22.80 -19.29
CA LEU A 14 3.08 23.49 -18.88
C LEU A 14 2.67 23.00 -17.48
N TYR A 15 2.68 23.89 -16.51
CA TYR A 15 2.14 23.62 -15.18
C TYR A 15 0.68 24.08 -15.13
N SER A 16 -0.21 23.20 -14.67
CA SER A 16 -1.63 23.54 -14.56
C SER A 16 -2.20 23.13 -13.22
N VAL A 17 -3.03 24.00 -12.65
CA VAL A 17 -3.84 23.70 -11.45
C VAL A 17 -5.29 23.62 -11.91
N ARG A 18 -5.94 22.49 -11.64
CA ARG A 18 -7.33 22.24 -11.99
C ARG A 18 -8.24 22.48 -10.79
N LEU A 19 -9.47 22.92 -11.04
CA LEU A 19 -10.44 23.25 -10.00
C LEU A 19 -10.92 22.00 -9.23
N LEU A 20 -11.02 20.86 -9.92
CA LEU A 20 -11.43 19.60 -9.31
C LEU A 20 -10.17 18.86 -8.79
N PRO A 21 -10.01 18.68 -7.48
CA PRO A 21 -8.84 18.05 -6.87
C PRO A 21 -8.95 16.51 -6.92
N ILE A 22 -9.19 15.94 -8.10
CA ILE A 22 -9.34 14.49 -8.28
C ILE A 22 -7.99 13.78 -8.27
N GLY A 23 -6.89 14.53 -8.44
CA GLY A 23 -5.53 14.01 -8.46
C GLY A 23 -4.58 14.87 -9.27
N GLY A 24 -3.32 14.45 -9.36
CA GLY A 24 -2.29 15.04 -10.21
C GLY A 24 -1.82 14.04 -11.26
N PHE A 25 -1.43 14.51 -12.41
CA PHE A 25 -0.82 13.70 -13.45
C PHE A 25 0.32 14.47 -14.13
N CYS A 26 1.26 13.75 -14.68
CA CYS A 26 2.33 14.27 -15.51
C CYS A 26 2.19 13.61 -16.88
N ALA A 27 1.78 14.40 -17.90
CA ALA A 27 1.73 13.92 -19.27
C ALA A 27 3.09 14.16 -19.93
N MET A 28 3.67 13.13 -20.51
CA MET A 28 4.97 13.20 -21.17
C MET A 28 4.78 13.26 -22.69
N ALA A 29 5.50 14.17 -23.35
CA ALA A 29 5.43 14.27 -24.81
C ALA A 29 5.83 12.94 -25.49
N GLY A 30 4.97 12.41 -26.36
CA GLY A 30 5.18 11.16 -27.06
C GLY A 30 4.98 9.91 -26.18
N GLU A 31 4.22 10.05 -25.13
CA GLU A 31 3.72 8.94 -24.34
C GLU A 31 2.61 8.19 -25.09
N ASN A 32 1.73 8.92 -25.77
CA ASN A 32 0.77 8.42 -26.74
C ASN A 32 1.05 9.01 -28.14
N GLU A 33 0.64 8.35 -29.22
CA GLU A 33 0.85 8.82 -30.59
C GLU A 33 0.22 10.21 -30.83
N GLU A 34 -0.93 10.50 -30.22
CA GLU A 34 -1.67 11.76 -30.37
C GLU A 34 -0.93 12.95 -29.75
N ASP A 35 -0.16 12.74 -28.69
CA ASP A 35 0.60 13.82 -28.01
C ASP A 35 1.83 14.27 -28.81
N ALA A 36 2.21 13.52 -29.85
CA ALA A 36 3.37 13.82 -30.67
C ALA A 36 3.10 14.91 -31.74
N THR A 37 1.84 15.21 -32.05
CA THR A 37 1.48 16.05 -33.20
C THR A 37 1.44 17.54 -32.89
N ASP A 38 1.14 17.96 -31.67
CA ASP A 38 0.88 19.37 -31.33
C ASP A 38 2.09 20.15 -30.78
N LEU A 39 3.15 19.46 -30.34
CA LEU A 39 4.32 20.10 -29.77
C LEU A 39 5.48 20.05 -30.74
N LYS A 40 5.97 21.24 -31.21
CA LYS A 40 7.19 21.40 -32.05
C LYS A 40 8.46 21.08 -31.22
N LEU A 41 8.60 19.83 -30.78
CA LEU A 41 9.75 19.34 -30.03
C LEU A 41 10.75 18.64 -30.95
N LYS A 42 12.02 18.57 -30.53
CA LYS A 42 13.02 17.77 -31.24
C LYS A 42 12.68 16.28 -31.09
N LYS A 43 12.98 15.45 -32.10
CA LYS A 43 12.69 14.00 -32.08
C LYS A 43 13.18 13.28 -30.82
N ASN A 44 14.32 13.70 -30.27
CA ASN A 44 14.89 13.13 -29.05
C ASN A 44 14.19 13.59 -27.74
N GLN A 45 13.23 14.50 -27.79
CA GLN A 45 12.47 14.97 -26.63
C GLN A 45 11.17 14.18 -26.41
N TYR A 46 10.76 13.37 -27.38
CA TYR A 46 9.61 12.50 -27.25
C TYR A 46 9.99 11.20 -26.55
N MET A 47 9.16 10.75 -25.59
CA MET A 47 9.40 9.54 -24.81
C MET A 47 9.55 8.29 -25.70
N CYS A 48 8.73 8.15 -26.74
CA CYS A 48 8.78 7.04 -27.69
C CYS A 48 10.12 6.92 -28.43
N ASN A 49 10.89 8.01 -28.56
CA ASN A 49 12.18 8.06 -29.23
C ASN A 49 13.38 7.91 -28.29
N ARG A 50 13.14 7.81 -26.99
CA ARG A 50 14.17 7.57 -25.99
C ARG A 50 14.65 6.12 -26.00
N SER A 51 15.87 5.89 -25.52
CA SER A 51 16.40 4.55 -25.34
C SER A 51 15.52 3.75 -24.36
N LYS A 52 15.57 2.43 -24.43
CA LYS A 52 14.81 1.55 -23.51
C LYS A 52 15.16 1.81 -22.04
N TRP A 53 16.45 2.09 -21.74
CA TRP A 53 16.92 2.46 -20.41
C TRP A 53 16.33 3.78 -19.91
N GLU A 54 16.33 4.82 -20.75
CA GLU A 54 15.75 6.12 -20.38
C GLU A 54 14.26 5.98 -20.10
N ARG A 55 13.51 5.26 -20.97
CA ARG A 55 12.09 5.00 -20.76
C ARG A 55 11.84 4.24 -19.46
N PHE A 56 12.63 3.19 -19.19
CA PHE A 56 12.56 2.43 -17.95
C PHE A 56 12.78 3.33 -16.72
N LEU A 57 13.83 4.15 -16.72
CA LEU A 57 14.14 5.05 -15.61
C LEU A 57 13.04 6.10 -15.38
N ILE A 58 12.45 6.64 -16.45
CA ILE A 58 11.34 7.59 -16.36
C ILE A 58 10.13 6.94 -15.68
N LEU A 59 9.75 5.74 -16.09
CA LEU A 59 8.58 5.05 -15.54
C LEU A 59 8.78 4.62 -14.08
N ILE A 60 9.97 4.13 -13.75
CA ILE A 60 10.24 3.71 -12.36
C ILE A 60 10.45 4.88 -11.40
N ALA A 61 10.73 6.09 -11.91
CA ALA A 61 10.96 7.27 -11.09
C ALA A 61 9.74 7.61 -10.21
N GLY A 62 8.51 7.44 -10.72
CA GLY A 62 7.28 7.65 -9.95
C GLY A 62 7.20 6.73 -8.72
N VAL A 63 7.41 5.43 -8.95
CA VAL A 63 7.45 4.41 -7.89
C VAL A 63 8.56 4.72 -6.89
N THR A 64 9.75 5.05 -7.38
CA THR A 64 10.93 5.36 -6.55
C THR A 64 10.69 6.60 -5.68
N ASN A 65 10.13 7.66 -6.23
CA ASN A 65 9.83 8.89 -5.49
C ASN A 65 8.81 8.65 -4.37
N ASN A 66 7.80 7.82 -4.60
CA ASN A 66 6.85 7.45 -3.56
C ASN A 66 7.52 6.67 -2.41
N ILE A 67 8.45 5.76 -2.73
CA ILE A 67 9.23 5.02 -1.71
C ILE A 67 10.15 5.99 -0.93
N ILE A 68 10.85 6.89 -1.62
CA ILE A 68 11.73 7.88 -1.00
C ILE A 68 10.91 8.80 -0.07
N LEU A 69 9.77 9.31 -0.54
CA LEU A 69 8.87 10.14 0.27
C LEU A 69 8.44 9.42 1.54
N ALA A 70 8.01 8.18 1.42
CA ALA A 70 7.60 7.37 2.56
C ALA A 70 8.76 7.14 3.55
N LEU A 71 9.97 6.82 3.05
CA LEU A 71 11.16 6.66 3.89
C LEU A 71 11.49 7.94 4.67
N ILE A 72 11.42 9.10 4.01
CA ILE A 72 11.66 10.41 4.64
C ILE A 72 10.64 10.64 5.76
N ILE A 73 9.35 10.44 5.48
CA ILE A 73 8.30 10.63 6.47
C ILE A 73 8.48 9.69 7.66
N LEU A 74 8.69 8.38 7.42
CA LEU A 74 8.90 7.38 8.47
C LEU A 74 10.17 7.66 9.28
N PHE A 75 11.24 8.12 8.64
CA PHE A 75 12.47 8.52 9.33
C PHE A 75 12.23 9.68 10.30
N PHE A 76 11.63 10.78 9.83
CA PHE A 76 11.35 11.92 10.69
C PHE A 76 10.33 11.58 11.78
N GLN A 77 9.34 10.75 11.48
CA GLN A 77 8.40 10.24 12.48
C GLN A 77 9.15 9.45 13.58
N GLY A 78 10.02 8.52 13.21
CA GLY A 78 10.82 7.74 14.14
C GLY A 78 11.82 8.60 14.93
N LEU A 79 12.36 9.67 14.32
CA LEU A 79 13.32 10.57 14.94
C LEU A 79 12.65 11.48 16.01
N ILE A 80 11.49 12.04 15.68
CA ILE A 80 10.81 13.04 16.53
C ILE A 80 10.00 12.36 17.64
N TRP A 81 9.16 11.40 17.29
CA TRP A 81 8.24 10.74 18.23
C TRP A 81 8.78 9.40 18.76
N GLY A 82 9.85 8.89 18.16
CA GLY A 82 10.40 7.57 18.44
C GLY A 82 9.78 6.48 17.55
N SER A 83 10.36 5.30 17.61
CA SER A 83 10.00 4.13 16.83
C SER A 83 9.52 2.99 17.71
N THR A 84 8.40 2.37 17.36
CA THR A 84 7.91 1.17 18.04
C THR A 84 8.53 -0.09 17.45
N GLU A 85 8.58 -1.17 18.24
CA GLU A 85 9.03 -2.48 17.74
C GLU A 85 8.08 -2.98 16.64
N GLN A 86 8.64 -3.39 15.51
CA GLN A 86 7.84 -3.83 14.36
C GLN A 86 7.61 -5.35 14.35
N LYS A 87 8.30 -6.11 15.19
CA LYS A 87 8.08 -7.55 15.31
C LYS A 87 6.69 -7.84 15.90
N SER A 88 6.20 -9.03 15.65
CA SER A 88 4.93 -9.55 16.19
C SER A 88 5.05 -9.97 17.66
N ILE A 89 5.61 -9.07 18.50
CA ILE A 89 5.74 -9.26 19.96
C ILE A 89 4.41 -8.90 20.61
N VAL A 90 3.94 -9.78 21.48
CA VAL A 90 2.75 -9.54 22.30
C VAL A 90 3.08 -8.46 23.33
N GLY A 91 2.52 -7.29 23.18
CA GLY A 91 2.70 -6.16 24.10
C GLY A 91 1.57 -6.04 25.13
N ASN A 92 0.40 -6.60 24.80
CA ASN A 92 -0.74 -6.64 25.69
C ASN A 92 -1.54 -7.91 25.46
N ALA A 93 -1.92 -8.59 26.55
CA ALA A 93 -2.77 -9.79 26.56
C ALA A 93 -3.69 -9.72 27.81
N PRO A 94 -4.78 -8.92 27.76
CA PRO A 94 -5.63 -8.70 28.92
C PRO A 94 -6.34 -9.98 29.34
N GLU A 95 -6.53 -10.15 30.64
CA GLU A 95 -7.25 -11.29 31.21
C GLU A 95 -8.70 -11.37 30.70
N GLY A 96 -9.22 -12.59 30.56
CA GLY A 96 -10.57 -12.86 30.04
C GLY A 96 -10.68 -12.77 28.50
N TYR A 97 -9.55 -12.64 27.80
CA TYR A 97 -9.49 -12.74 26.35
C TYR A 97 -8.83 -14.04 25.88
N PRO A 98 -9.21 -14.53 24.66
CA PRO A 98 -8.78 -15.86 24.19
C PRO A 98 -7.26 -16.07 24.15
N VAL A 99 -6.47 -15.03 23.88
CA VAL A 99 -5.00 -15.13 23.84
C VAL A 99 -4.42 -15.36 25.23
N SER A 100 -4.89 -14.65 26.26
CA SER A 100 -4.41 -14.82 27.64
C SER A 100 -4.90 -16.14 28.23
N GLU A 101 -6.15 -16.55 27.98
CA GLU A 101 -6.72 -17.83 28.41
C GLU A 101 -5.97 -19.04 27.81
N ALA A 102 -5.44 -18.89 26.60
CA ALA A 102 -4.59 -19.90 25.96
C ALA A 102 -3.18 -19.99 26.57
N GLY A 103 -2.78 -19.04 27.44
CA GLY A 103 -1.46 -19.00 28.07
C GLY A 103 -0.38 -18.31 27.24
N ILE A 104 -0.77 -17.43 26.31
CA ILE A 104 0.16 -16.52 25.62
C ILE A 104 0.34 -15.27 26.49
N GLU A 105 1.57 -14.88 26.74
CA GLU A 105 1.95 -13.84 27.66
C GLU A 105 2.59 -12.64 26.95
N VAL A 106 2.63 -11.50 27.64
CA VAL A 106 3.35 -10.31 27.16
C VAL A 106 4.84 -10.64 26.99
N GLY A 107 5.44 -10.24 25.88
CA GLY A 107 6.83 -10.55 25.52
C GLY A 107 6.99 -11.78 24.61
N ASP A 108 5.98 -12.61 24.49
CA ASP A 108 5.97 -13.72 23.54
C ASP A 108 5.95 -13.21 22.10
N VAL A 109 6.50 -13.98 21.16
CA VAL A 109 6.57 -13.62 19.74
C VAL A 109 5.71 -14.55 18.90
N VAL A 110 4.68 -14.02 18.27
CA VAL A 110 3.88 -14.78 17.31
C VAL A 110 4.67 -14.96 16.01
N THR A 111 4.98 -16.21 15.66
CA THR A 111 5.81 -16.51 14.47
C THR A 111 4.98 -17.00 13.29
N LYS A 112 3.85 -17.67 13.55
CA LYS A 112 2.91 -18.11 12.51
C LYS A 112 1.47 -18.04 13.04
N VAL A 113 0.52 -17.85 12.13
CA VAL A 113 -0.92 -18.01 12.36
C VAL A 113 -1.50 -18.79 11.19
N ASN A 114 -2.15 -19.93 11.44
CA ASN A 114 -2.71 -20.83 10.43
C ASN A 114 -1.72 -21.15 9.29
N GLY A 115 -0.43 -21.38 9.66
CA GLY A 115 0.66 -21.67 8.69
C GLY A 115 1.26 -20.44 8.00
N TYR A 116 0.64 -19.28 8.07
CA TYR A 116 1.21 -18.04 7.54
C TYR A 116 2.32 -17.53 8.46
N LYS A 117 3.53 -17.31 7.91
CA LYS A 117 4.62 -16.66 8.65
C LYS A 117 4.27 -15.20 8.93
N VAL A 118 4.27 -14.81 10.20
CA VAL A 118 4.07 -13.45 10.67
C VAL A 118 5.32 -13.00 11.42
N ASN A 119 6.07 -12.12 10.80
CA ASN A 119 7.31 -11.58 11.35
C ASN A 119 7.18 -10.10 11.75
N THR A 120 6.05 -9.49 11.44
CA THR A 120 5.72 -8.11 11.79
C THR A 120 4.29 -8.02 12.27
N TRP A 121 4.01 -6.97 13.06
CA TRP A 121 2.67 -6.70 13.56
C TRP A 121 1.67 -6.43 12.42
N ASP A 122 2.09 -5.69 11.39
CA ASP A 122 1.23 -5.40 10.22
C ASP A 122 0.77 -6.70 9.53
N LYS A 123 1.69 -7.67 9.36
CA LYS A 123 1.35 -8.99 8.80
C LYS A 123 0.41 -9.78 9.70
N LEU A 124 0.67 -9.77 11.02
CA LEU A 124 -0.19 -10.45 11.98
C LEU A 124 -1.62 -9.95 11.87
N THR A 125 -1.81 -8.62 11.87
CA THR A 125 -3.14 -8.01 11.75
C THR A 125 -3.86 -8.44 10.47
N ILE A 126 -3.16 -8.50 9.33
CA ILE A 126 -3.77 -8.94 8.07
C ILE A 126 -4.18 -10.41 8.14
N VAL A 127 -3.29 -11.29 8.63
CA VAL A 127 -3.56 -12.72 8.71
C VAL A 127 -4.77 -13.01 9.63
N LEU A 128 -4.92 -12.27 10.73
CA LEU A 128 -6.08 -12.40 11.62
C LEU A 128 -7.40 -11.98 10.94
N ASN A 129 -7.36 -11.10 9.94
CA ASN A 129 -8.52 -10.64 9.17
C ASN A 129 -8.82 -11.49 7.92
N LEU A 130 -8.00 -12.49 7.59
CA LEU A 130 -8.29 -13.38 6.46
C LEU A 130 -9.48 -14.29 6.78
N LYS A 131 -10.22 -14.65 5.74
CA LYS A 131 -11.27 -15.67 5.86
C LYS A 131 -10.63 -17.04 6.06
N HIS A 132 -10.94 -17.67 7.16
CA HIS A 132 -10.57 -19.05 7.46
C HIS A 132 -11.80 -19.94 7.45
N LYS A 133 -11.62 -21.22 7.07
CA LYS A 133 -12.70 -22.22 7.05
C LYS A 133 -13.19 -22.58 8.46
N GLU A 134 -12.28 -22.52 9.42
CA GLU A 134 -12.55 -22.83 10.82
C GLU A 134 -12.57 -21.54 11.64
N ASP A 135 -13.39 -21.49 12.68
CA ASP A 135 -13.42 -20.37 13.61
C ASP A 135 -12.24 -20.39 14.58
N THR A 136 -11.46 -21.49 14.60
CA THR A 136 -10.29 -21.65 15.46
C THR A 136 -9.00 -21.34 14.68
N TYR A 137 -8.13 -20.56 15.27
CA TYR A 137 -6.84 -20.14 14.72
C TYR A 137 -5.70 -20.87 15.44
N THR A 138 -4.76 -21.41 14.68
CA THR A 138 -3.54 -22.02 15.22
C THR A 138 -2.42 -21.00 15.24
N PHE A 139 -2.01 -20.58 16.45
CA PHE A 139 -0.89 -19.65 16.66
C PHE A 139 0.36 -20.45 16.98
N THR A 140 1.45 -20.26 16.25
CA THR A 140 2.79 -20.74 16.63
C THR A 140 3.52 -19.58 17.29
N VAL A 141 3.83 -19.74 18.57
CA VAL A 141 4.39 -18.69 19.42
C VAL A 141 5.74 -19.13 19.95
N LYS A 142 6.74 -18.24 19.85
CA LYS A 142 8.03 -18.38 20.51
C LYS A 142 7.95 -17.69 21.86
N LYS A 143 8.05 -18.46 22.92
CA LYS A 143 8.07 -17.99 24.31
C LYS A 143 9.37 -17.22 24.61
N GLN A 144 9.38 -16.43 25.68
CA GLN A 144 10.57 -15.70 26.15
C GLN A 144 11.75 -16.64 26.50
N ASN A 145 11.47 -17.84 26.98
CA ASN A 145 12.48 -18.87 27.27
C ASN A 145 13.05 -19.54 26.01
N GLY A 146 12.56 -19.18 24.81
CA GLY A 146 12.99 -19.71 23.52
C GLY A 146 12.15 -20.89 23.00
N ASP A 147 11.28 -21.48 23.81
CA ASP A 147 10.41 -22.59 23.41
C ASP A 147 9.41 -22.15 22.33
N ILE A 148 9.13 -23.04 21.40
CA ILE A 148 8.10 -22.83 20.38
C ILE A 148 6.91 -23.72 20.71
N LYS A 149 5.73 -23.10 20.90
CA LYS A 149 4.48 -23.78 21.21
C LYS A 149 3.37 -23.39 20.23
N GLU A 150 2.44 -24.32 20.03
CA GLU A 150 1.24 -24.09 19.24
C GLU A 150 0.02 -23.98 20.15
N TYR A 151 -0.79 -22.96 19.88
CA TYR A 151 -2.00 -22.66 20.61
C TYR A 151 -3.18 -22.61 19.65
N LYS A 152 -4.27 -23.29 19.99
CA LYS A 152 -5.54 -23.18 19.25
C LYS A 152 -6.42 -22.16 19.94
N ILE A 153 -6.75 -21.09 19.24
CA ILE A 153 -7.46 -19.93 19.78
C ILE A 153 -8.72 -19.68 18.97
N THR A 154 -9.86 -19.66 19.63
CA THR A 154 -11.13 -19.23 19.03
C THR A 154 -11.38 -17.78 19.45
N PRO A 155 -11.49 -16.84 18.50
CA PRO A 155 -11.73 -15.45 18.83
C PRO A 155 -13.10 -15.25 19.47
N LYS A 156 -13.21 -14.29 20.37
CA LYS A 156 -14.47 -13.85 20.96
C LYS A 156 -15.15 -12.87 20.00
N THR A 157 -16.43 -13.08 19.71
CA THR A 157 -17.20 -12.11 18.93
C THR A 157 -17.73 -11.03 19.87
N VAL A 158 -17.39 -9.79 19.60
CA VAL A 158 -17.86 -8.62 20.35
C VAL A 158 -18.68 -7.77 19.39
N LYS A 159 -19.85 -7.32 19.84
CA LYS A 159 -20.66 -6.34 19.10
C LYS A 159 -20.14 -4.94 19.43
N ALA A 160 -19.76 -4.20 18.41
CA ALA A 160 -19.41 -2.80 18.51
C ALA A 160 -20.70 -1.96 18.72
N GLU A 161 -20.56 -0.70 19.15
CA GLU A 161 -21.69 0.20 19.40
C GLU A 161 -22.56 0.44 18.14
N ASP A 162 -22.00 0.29 16.96
CA ASP A 162 -22.67 0.37 15.66
C ASP A 162 -23.39 -0.93 15.23
N GLY A 163 -23.37 -1.96 16.10
CA GLY A 163 -23.99 -3.26 15.84
C GLY A 163 -23.14 -4.20 14.99
N THR A 164 -21.95 -3.81 14.56
CA THR A 164 -21.02 -4.67 13.80
C THR A 164 -20.40 -5.73 14.73
N GLU A 165 -20.37 -6.98 14.26
CA GLU A 165 -19.70 -8.08 14.97
C GLU A 165 -18.23 -8.14 14.60
N THR A 166 -17.35 -7.95 15.58
CA THR A 166 -15.89 -7.99 15.40
C THR A 166 -15.30 -9.17 16.18
N LYS A 167 -14.44 -9.95 15.52
CA LYS A 167 -13.67 -11.03 16.15
C LYS A 167 -12.48 -10.41 16.89
N VAL A 168 -12.43 -10.62 18.21
CA VAL A 168 -11.39 -10.09 19.10
C VAL A 168 -10.59 -11.23 19.71
N PHE A 169 -9.27 -11.14 19.59
CA PHE A 169 -8.33 -12.12 20.17
C PHE A 169 -7.78 -11.67 21.52
N GLY A 170 -7.81 -10.37 21.82
CA GLY A 170 -7.21 -9.79 23.03
C GLY A 170 -5.68 -9.74 22.94
N ILE A 171 -5.15 -9.39 21.79
CA ILE A 171 -3.71 -9.24 21.57
C ILE A 171 -3.39 -7.82 21.13
N GLY A 172 -2.41 -7.19 21.76
CA GLY A 172 -1.93 -5.86 21.43
C GLY A 172 -0.44 -5.84 21.07
N ALA A 173 -0.04 -4.87 20.25
CA ALA A 173 1.36 -4.64 19.89
C ALA A 173 2.18 -4.17 21.09
N SER A 174 3.50 -4.39 21.06
CA SER A 174 4.41 -3.76 22.02
C SER A 174 4.37 -2.24 21.86
N SER A 175 4.23 -1.55 22.99
CA SER A 175 4.26 -0.08 23.08
C SER A 175 5.64 0.48 23.40
N GLU A 176 6.68 -0.36 23.45
CA GLU A 176 8.05 0.12 23.68
C GLU A 176 8.50 1.07 22.58
N VAL A 177 8.94 2.26 23.01
CA VAL A 177 9.39 3.33 22.10
C VAL A 177 10.90 3.48 22.20
N HIS A 178 11.58 3.29 21.08
CA HIS A 178 13.01 3.51 20.96
C HIS A 178 13.27 4.84 20.25
N LYS A 179 14.10 5.71 20.85
CA LYS A 179 14.52 6.99 20.29
C LYS A 179 15.95 6.91 19.77
N GLY A 180 16.31 7.84 18.90
CA GLY A 180 17.67 8.04 18.40
C GLY A 180 17.77 7.88 16.87
N PHE A 181 18.80 8.52 16.32
CA PHE A 181 19.00 8.61 14.87
C PHE A 181 19.09 7.24 14.17
N PHE A 182 19.90 6.32 14.70
CA PHE A 182 20.05 4.99 14.12
C PHE A 182 18.77 4.14 14.24
N ASN A 183 18.03 4.30 15.35
CA ASN A 183 16.74 3.63 15.51
C ASN A 183 15.71 4.16 14.52
N ALA A 184 15.71 5.46 14.23
CA ALA A 184 14.82 6.06 13.22
C ALA A 184 15.14 5.54 11.80
N ILE A 185 16.42 5.40 11.43
CA ILE A 185 16.82 4.80 10.16
C ILE A 185 16.34 3.35 10.11
N LYS A 186 16.69 2.54 11.10
CA LYS A 186 16.27 1.13 11.16
C LYS A 186 14.75 1.00 11.07
N TYR A 187 14.01 1.81 11.81
CA TYR A 187 12.54 1.84 11.79
C TYR A 187 12.00 2.12 10.39
N SER A 188 12.49 3.16 9.70
CA SER A 188 11.97 3.53 8.38
C SER A 188 12.10 2.39 7.37
N PHE A 189 13.24 1.70 7.32
CA PHE A 189 13.44 0.57 6.41
C PHE A 189 12.66 -0.68 6.83
N VAL A 190 12.63 -1.01 8.11
CA VAL A 190 11.88 -2.18 8.61
C VAL A 190 10.38 -1.97 8.42
N LYS A 191 9.87 -0.75 8.71
CA LYS A 191 8.45 -0.42 8.52
C LYS A 191 8.06 -0.41 7.04
N LEU A 192 8.90 0.16 6.17
CA LEU A 192 8.72 0.07 4.72
C LEU A 192 8.58 -1.41 4.28
N GLY A 193 9.54 -2.26 4.66
CA GLY A 193 9.51 -3.69 4.33
C GLY A 193 8.28 -4.40 4.90
N SER A 194 7.85 -4.03 6.10
CA SER A 194 6.63 -4.55 6.71
C SER A 194 5.39 -4.20 5.89
N ILE A 195 5.21 -2.93 5.51
CA ILE A 195 4.06 -2.46 4.73
C ILE A 195 4.06 -3.11 3.33
N VAL A 196 5.20 -3.11 2.62
CA VAL A 196 5.32 -3.76 1.29
C VAL A 196 4.95 -5.23 1.37
N SER A 197 5.48 -5.95 2.35
CA SER A 197 5.23 -7.37 2.55
C SER A 197 3.76 -7.66 2.93
N SER A 198 3.15 -6.77 3.69
CA SER A 198 1.74 -6.82 4.08
C SER A 198 0.82 -6.53 2.90
N MET A 199 1.17 -5.54 2.08
CA MET A 199 0.45 -5.22 0.85
C MET A 199 0.47 -6.38 -0.14
N TRP A 200 1.63 -7.05 -0.29
CA TRP A 200 1.74 -8.23 -1.14
C TRP A 200 0.84 -9.39 -0.66
N LEU A 201 0.79 -9.61 0.67
CA LEU A 201 -0.12 -10.61 1.25
C LEU A 201 -1.59 -10.23 1.01
N THR A 202 -1.94 -8.96 1.17
CA THR A 202 -3.30 -8.44 0.92
C THR A 202 -3.71 -8.69 -0.54
N LEU A 203 -2.87 -8.32 -1.50
CA LEU A 203 -3.12 -8.55 -2.93
C LEU A 203 -3.30 -10.04 -3.23
N ALA A 204 -2.37 -10.90 -2.77
CA ALA A 204 -2.47 -12.34 -2.95
C ALA A 204 -3.76 -12.91 -2.32
N SER A 205 -4.19 -12.37 -1.18
CA SER A 205 -5.41 -12.81 -0.49
C SER A 205 -6.68 -12.35 -1.20
N LEU A 206 -6.66 -11.19 -1.87
CA LEU A 206 -7.74 -10.74 -2.75
C LEU A 206 -7.90 -11.66 -3.97
N PHE A 207 -6.79 -11.97 -4.67
CA PHE A 207 -6.82 -12.86 -5.83
C PHE A 207 -7.24 -14.28 -5.49
N THR A 208 -6.92 -14.76 -4.30
CA THR A 208 -7.31 -16.11 -3.83
C THR A 208 -8.68 -16.14 -3.15
N GLY A 209 -9.41 -15.02 -3.09
CA GLY A 209 -10.73 -14.92 -2.46
C GLY A 209 -10.74 -15.05 -0.93
N LYS A 210 -9.55 -15.07 -0.29
CA LYS A 210 -9.41 -15.13 1.17
C LYS A 210 -9.71 -13.79 1.85
N LEU A 211 -9.61 -12.69 1.10
CA LEU A 211 -10.03 -11.37 1.54
C LEU A 211 -11.20 -10.91 0.65
N SER A 212 -12.23 -10.33 1.26
CA SER A 212 -13.38 -9.80 0.52
C SER A 212 -13.04 -8.42 -0.06
N LEU A 213 -13.53 -8.14 -1.27
CA LEU A 213 -13.51 -6.79 -1.84
C LEU A 213 -14.23 -5.77 -0.96
N ASN A 214 -15.20 -6.23 -0.17
CA ASN A 214 -15.90 -5.39 0.79
C ASN A 214 -14.98 -4.85 1.91
N ASN A 215 -13.80 -5.42 2.11
CA ASN A 215 -12.84 -4.90 3.10
C ASN A 215 -11.94 -3.80 2.52
N LEU A 216 -12.07 -3.49 1.24
CA LEU A 216 -11.35 -2.37 0.63
C LEU A 216 -12.10 -1.06 0.87
N ALA A 217 -11.34 -0.01 1.11
CA ALA A 217 -11.84 1.35 1.14
C ALA A 217 -11.69 1.97 -0.25
N GLY A 218 -12.78 2.48 -0.79
CA GLY A 218 -12.78 3.30 -1.99
C GLY A 218 -12.60 4.79 -1.64
N PRO A 219 -12.85 5.69 -2.60
CA PRO A 219 -12.67 7.12 -2.39
C PRO A 219 -13.46 7.69 -1.22
N VAL A 220 -14.68 7.21 -1.00
CA VAL A 220 -15.57 7.67 0.08
C VAL A 220 -15.06 7.14 1.43
N GLY A 221 -14.69 5.86 1.51
CA GLY A 221 -14.10 5.26 2.70
C GLY A 221 -12.75 5.90 3.06
N MET A 222 -11.93 6.24 2.06
CA MET A 222 -10.66 6.96 2.27
C MET A 222 -10.89 8.35 2.85
N TYR A 223 -11.92 9.07 2.42
CA TYR A 223 -12.27 10.38 3.00
C TYR A 223 -12.56 10.25 4.51
N SER A 224 -13.34 9.25 4.92
CA SER A 224 -13.61 8.97 6.33
C SER A 224 -12.35 8.63 7.11
N ILE A 225 -11.50 7.72 6.57
CA ILE A 225 -10.23 7.32 7.20
C ILE A 225 -9.31 8.54 7.41
N VAL A 226 -9.17 9.41 6.41
CA VAL A 226 -8.36 10.64 6.53
C VAL A 226 -8.96 11.56 7.59
N GLY A 227 -10.29 11.77 7.58
CA GLY A 227 -10.98 12.61 8.55
C GLY A 227 -10.81 12.12 10.00
N GLU A 228 -10.94 10.82 10.24
CA GLU A 228 -10.69 10.21 11.56
C GLU A 228 -9.22 10.31 11.97
N THR A 229 -8.30 10.02 11.03
CA THR A 229 -6.85 10.11 11.29
C THR A 229 -6.44 11.54 11.69
N MET A 230 -7.03 12.55 11.08
CA MET A 230 -6.77 13.96 11.42
C MET A 230 -7.19 14.30 12.85
N LYS A 231 -8.28 13.71 13.37
CA LYS A 231 -8.73 13.89 14.75
C LYS A 231 -7.77 13.30 15.77
N VAL A 232 -7.08 12.22 15.42
CA VAL A 232 -6.10 11.53 16.28
C VAL A 232 -4.78 12.29 16.39
N GLY A 233 -4.40 13.08 15.37
CA GLY A 233 -3.25 13.97 15.40
C GLY A 233 -2.25 13.80 14.26
N LEU A 234 -1.33 14.75 14.16
CA LEU A 234 -0.38 14.89 13.06
C LEU A 234 0.48 13.64 12.79
N VAL A 235 0.89 12.95 13.85
CA VAL A 235 1.72 11.73 13.74
C VAL A 235 1.01 10.66 12.90
N ASN A 236 -0.29 10.49 13.13
CA ASN A 236 -1.10 9.50 12.43
C ASN A 236 -1.36 9.92 10.97
N VAL A 237 -1.51 11.22 10.72
CA VAL A 237 -1.63 11.76 9.35
C VAL A 237 -0.34 11.53 8.56
N LEU A 238 0.82 11.78 9.16
CA LEU A 238 2.11 11.49 8.54
C LEU A 238 2.28 9.99 8.25
N TYR A 239 1.92 9.15 9.23
CA TYR A 239 1.95 7.71 9.03
C TYR A 239 1.03 7.26 7.89
N LEU A 240 -0.21 7.74 7.85
CA LEU A 240 -1.16 7.45 6.78
C LEU A 240 -0.61 7.91 5.42
N THR A 241 0.01 9.09 5.36
CA THR A 241 0.63 9.60 4.13
C THR A 241 1.76 8.69 3.65
N ALA A 242 2.64 8.24 4.55
CA ALA A 242 3.70 7.28 4.22
C ALA A 242 3.12 5.94 3.75
N TYR A 243 2.11 5.43 4.46
CA TYR A 243 1.40 4.18 4.13
C TYR A 243 0.77 4.24 2.73
N LEU A 244 0.04 5.32 2.42
CA LEU A 244 -0.56 5.51 1.10
C LEU A 244 0.49 5.65 0.00
N SER A 245 1.60 6.35 0.28
CA SER A 245 2.70 6.50 -0.67
C SER A 245 3.35 5.14 -1.01
N ILE A 246 3.55 4.28 -0.01
CA ILE A 246 4.06 2.92 -0.22
C ILE A 246 3.06 2.08 -1.02
N ASN A 247 1.77 2.15 -0.68
CA ASN A 247 0.73 1.40 -1.39
C ASN A 247 0.65 1.82 -2.86
N LEU A 248 0.72 3.13 -3.16
CA LEU A 248 0.79 3.63 -4.52
C LEU A 248 2.04 3.13 -5.26
N ALA A 249 3.19 3.09 -4.59
CA ALA A 249 4.41 2.55 -5.17
C ALA A 249 4.26 1.06 -5.52
N VAL A 250 3.71 0.25 -4.60
CA VAL A 250 3.51 -1.19 -4.82
C VAL A 250 2.52 -1.45 -5.95
N ILE A 251 1.37 -0.76 -5.95
CA ILE A 251 0.34 -0.92 -6.98
C ILE A 251 0.88 -0.50 -8.35
N ASN A 252 1.57 0.66 -8.43
CA ASN A 252 2.14 1.15 -9.68
C ASN A 252 3.30 0.28 -10.18
N ALA A 253 3.97 -0.49 -9.31
CA ALA A 253 4.99 -1.45 -9.72
C ALA A 253 4.42 -2.77 -10.27
N LEU A 254 3.11 -3.04 -10.10
CA LEU A 254 2.49 -4.26 -10.61
C LEU A 254 2.51 -4.30 -12.15
N PRO A 255 2.80 -5.46 -12.77
CA PRO A 255 2.76 -5.62 -14.22
C PRO A 255 1.31 -5.71 -14.74
N PHE A 256 0.50 -4.71 -14.40
CA PHE A 256 -0.91 -4.64 -14.78
C PHE A 256 -1.12 -3.45 -15.73
N PRO A 257 -1.90 -3.63 -16.81
CA PRO A 257 -2.28 -2.52 -17.69
C PRO A 257 -2.92 -1.38 -16.90
N ALA A 258 -2.63 -0.15 -17.29
CA ALA A 258 -2.97 1.12 -16.65
C ALA A 258 -2.03 1.60 -15.53
N PHE A 259 -1.12 0.77 -15.02
CA PHE A 259 -0.06 1.19 -14.09
C PHE A 259 1.30 1.34 -14.80
N ASP A 260 2.22 2.06 -14.17
CA ASP A 260 3.59 2.24 -14.70
C ASP A 260 4.31 0.89 -14.88
N GLY A 261 4.10 -0.05 -13.97
CA GLY A 261 4.62 -1.42 -14.05
C GLY A 261 4.16 -2.19 -15.29
N GLY A 262 2.96 -1.93 -15.78
CA GLY A 262 2.48 -2.48 -17.07
C GLY A 262 3.33 -1.99 -18.24
N ARG A 263 3.66 -0.70 -18.27
CA ARG A 263 4.55 -0.11 -19.30
C ARG A 263 5.98 -0.63 -19.18
N VAL A 264 6.48 -0.74 -17.94
CA VAL A 264 7.79 -1.37 -17.67
C VAL A 264 7.81 -2.80 -18.21
N PHE A 265 6.73 -3.55 -18.01
CA PHE A 265 6.61 -4.91 -18.52
C PHE A 265 6.70 -4.97 -20.07
N PHE A 266 6.08 -4.03 -20.79
CA PHE A 266 6.23 -3.92 -22.25
C PHE A 266 7.67 -3.61 -22.65
N ILE A 267 8.39 -2.74 -21.94
CA ILE A 267 9.81 -2.47 -22.19
C ILE A 267 10.67 -3.73 -21.98
N LEU A 268 10.39 -4.53 -20.96
CA LEU A 268 11.07 -5.80 -20.74
C LEU A 268 10.83 -6.79 -21.91
N ILE A 269 9.59 -6.86 -22.40
CA ILE A 269 9.29 -7.68 -23.60
C ILE A 269 10.05 -7.16 -24.82
N GLU A 270 10.15 -5.82 -25.02
CA GLU A 270 10.95 -5.24 -26.09
C GLU A 270 12.46 -5.59 -25.95
N TRP A 271 12.97 -5.70 -24.73
CA TRP A 271 14.37 -6.14 -24.52
C TRP A 271 14.59 -7.59 -24.95
N ILE A 272 13.67 -8.49 -24.61
CA ILE A 272 13.74 -9.90 -24.95
C ILE A 272 13.56 -10.12 -26.45
N ARG A 273 12.57 -9.45 -27.06
CA ARG A 273 12.24 -9.60 -28.51
C ARG A 273 13.18 -8.84 -29.45
N GLY A 274 13.93 -7.86 -28.95
CA GLY A 274 14.78 -6.98 -29.76
C GLY A 274 14.03 -5.98 -30.63
N LYS A 275 12.69 -6.01 -30.69
CA LYS A 275 11.83 -5.16 -31.52
C LYS A 275 10.84 -4.40 -30.65
N LYS A 276 10.54 -3.15 -31.03
CA LYS A 276 9.50 -2.34 -30.35
C LYS A 276 8.12 -3.00 -30.51
N ILE A 277 7.28 -2.86 -29.48
CA ILE A 277 5.87 -3.19 -29.56
C ILE A 277 5.13 -2.03 -30.22
N ASP A 278 4.10 -2.36 -30.97
CA ASP A 278 3.23 -1.37 -31.60
C ASP A 278 2.52 -0.55 -30.52
N GLN A 279 2.69 0.78 -30.56
CA GLN A 279 2.11 1.71 -29.58
C GLN A 279 0.59 1.63 -29.53
N LYS A 280 -0.08 1.31 -30.68
CA LYS A 280 -1.54 1.15 -30.72
C LYS A 280 -1.97 -0.08 -29.89
N VAL A 281 -1.25 -1.19 -30.03
CA VAL A 281 -1.53 -2.42 -29.24
C VAL A 281 -1.31 -2.16 -27.75
N GLU A 282 -0.21 -1.52 -27.40
CA GLU A 282 0.07 -1.11 -26.03
C GLU A 282 -1.04 -0.20 -25.49
N GLY A 283 -1.44 0.82 -26.28
CA GLY A 283 -2.51 1.76 -25.92
C GLY A 283 -3.86 1.07 -25.69
N TYR A 284 -4.27 0.13 -26.57
CA TYR A 284 -5.51 -0.63 -26.38
C TYR A 284 -5.49 -1.49 -25.11
N ILE A 285 -4.36 -2.15 -24.83
CA ILE A 285 -4.22 -2.97 -23.60
C ILE A 285 -4.33 -2.08 -22.35
N HIS A 286 -3.68 -0.92 -22.35
CA HIS A 286 -3.79 0.04 -21.25
C HIS A 286 -5.21 0.58 -21.11
N MET A 287 -5.90 0.89 -22.19
CA MET A 287 -7.28 1.37 -22.18
C MET A 287 -8.24 0.32 -21.58
N ILE A 288 -8.10 -0.94 -21.95
CA ILE A 288 -8.90 -2.04 -21.38
C ILE A 288 -8.61 -2.18 -19.88
N GLY A 289 -7.34 -2.18 -19.48
CA GLY A 289 -6.95 -2.24 -18.08
C GLY A 289 -7.51 -1.07 -17.26
N PHE A 290 -7.46 0.14 -17.82
CA PHE A 290 -8.04 1.33 -17.21
C PHE A 290 -9.56 1.23 -17.05
N ALA A 291 -10.28 0.74 -18.07
CA ALA A 291 -11.71 0.53 -18.01
C ALA A 291 -12.08 -0.48 -16.90
N LEU A 292 -11.34 -1.57 -16.77
CA LEU A 292 -11.53 -2.55 -15.70
C LEU A 292 -11.30 -1.95 -14.32
N LEU A 293 -10.25 -1.12 -14.14
CA LEU A 293 -10.00 -0.42 -12.89
C LEU A 293 -11.11 0.58 -12.56
N MET A 294 -11.62 1.31 -13.55
CA MET A 294 -12.73 2.23 -13.35
C MET A 294 -14.01 1.49 -12.91
N LEU A 295 -14.32 0.35 -13.50
CA LEU A 295 -15.45 -0.49 -13.08
C LEU A 295 -15.27 -0.99 -11.64
N LEU A 296 -14.06 -1.45 -11.29
CA LEU A 296 -13.75 -1.86 -9.92
C LEU A 296 -13.90 -0.69 -8.93
N MET A 297 -13.38 0.49 -9.28
CA MET A 297 -13.51 1.71 -8.46
C MET A 297 -14.96 2.12 -8.26
N LEU A 298 -15.79 2.05 -9.30
CA LEU A 298 -17.22 2.32 -9.20
C LEU A 298 -17.91 1.32 -8.27
N TYR A 299 -17.58 0.04 -8.38
CA TYR A 299 -18.11 -1.01 -7.50
C TYR A 299 -17.74 -0.75 -6.03
N ILE A 300 -16.45 -0.47 -5.75
CA ILE A 300 -16.00 -0.21 -4.37
C ILE A 300 -16.64 1.08 -3.83
N THR A 301 -16.73 2.14 -4.63
CA THR A 301 -17.39 3.39 -4.23
C THR A 301 -18.86 3.16 -3.90
N PHE A 302 -19.56 2.37 -4.68
CA PHE A 302 -20.94 1.97 -4.39
C PHE A 302 -21.05 1.24 -3.04
N GLN A 303 -20.13 0.30 -2.77
CA GLN A 303 -20.08 -0.40 -1.48
C GLN A 303 -19.79 0.56 -0.31
N ASP A 304 -18.87 1.52 -0.48
CA ASP A 304 -18.59 2.55 0.53
C ASP A 304 -19.84 3.36 0.87
N ILE A 305 -20.59 3.80 -0.16
CA ILE A 305 -21.83 4.55 0.03
C ILE A 305 -22.86 3.71 0.80
N LEU A 306 -23.04 2.43 0.43
CA LEU A 306 -23.96 1.55 1.14
C LEU A 306 -23.61 1.38 2.63
N ARG A 307 -22.31 1.46 2.98
CA ARG A 307 -21.86 1.40 4.39
C ARG A 307 -22.21 2.65 5.18
N LEU A 308 -22.32 3.81 4.53
CA LEU A 308 -22.73 5.06 5.21
C LEU A 308 -24.19 5.06 5.63
N PHE A 309 -25.02 4.22 5.01
CA PHE A 309 -26.44 4.09 5.29
C PHE A 309 -26.81 2.90 6.18
N LYS A 310 -25.82 2.13 6.60
CA LYS A 310 -25.95 1.03 7.57
C LYS A 310 -25.51 1.45 8.95
#